data_04ac68b5168edf6afbc777fb3b0388b9
#
_entry.id   04ac68b5168edf6afbc777fb3b0388b9
#
_cell.length_a   1.000
_cell.length_b   1.000
_cell.length_c   1.000
_cell.angle_alpha   90.00
_cell.angle_beta   90.00
_cell.angle_gamma   90.00
#
_symmetry.space_group_name_H-M   'P 1'
#
loop_
_entity.id
_entity.type
_entity.pdbx_description
1 polymer ?
#
loop_
_entity_poly.entity_id
_entity_poly.type
_entity_poly.pdbx_seq_one_letter_code
_entity_poly.pdbx_strand_id
1 'polypeptide(L)'
;MLELLLTLHILSAIWLMGYLINSAYWKKRADRSGNPETIATTAQALVRADLIFMGPGIAGLLATGIWMGGITGWDRFEEPWLAASFILTVVIVVLWLAVLLPQQRRMARYASETLEGSDHSESYQRASKLWNMVTGVVTLIPLVVLVLMVFKP
;
A
#
# COMPACT_ATOMS: atom_id res chain seq x y z
N MET A 1 22.41 -12.86 12.96
CA MET A 1 20.94 -13.03 12.87
C MET A 1 20.21 -11.68 12.79
N LEU A 2 20.51 -10.76 13.71
CA LEU A 2 19.88 -9.41 13.73
C LEU A 2 20.11 -8.64 12.41
N GLU A 3 21.32 -8.65 11.89
CA GLU A 3 21.68 -7.99 10.61
C GLU A 3 20.87 -8.53 9.43
N LEU A 4 20.65 -9.85 9.37
CA LEU A 4 19.85 -10.48 8.34
C LEU A 4 18.37 -10.02 8.44
N LEU A 5 17.81 -10.00 9.66
CA LEU A 5 16.45 -9.53 9.88
C LEU A 5 16.30 -8.05 9.50
N LEU A 6 17.28 -7.22 9.86
CA LEU A 6 17.30 -5.81 9.48
C LEU A 6 17.37 -5.64 7.96
N THR A 7 18.20 -6.43 7.29
CA THR A 7 18.30 -6.42 5.83
C THR A 7 16.97 -6.81 5.18
N LEU A 8 16.33 -7.87 5.64
CA LEU A 8 15.02 -8.30 5.15
C LEU A 8 13.92 -7.26 5.42
N HIS A 9 13.98 -6.59 6.58
CA HIS A 9 13.06 -5.50 6.93
C HIS A 9 13.20 -4.32 5.97
N ILE A 10 14.42 -3.89 5.71
CA ILE A 10 14.72 -2.79 4.76
C ILE A 10 14.28 -3.17 3.35
N LEU A 11 14.57 -4.39 2.90
CA LEU A 11 14.13 -4.88 1.59
C LEU A 11 12.60 -4.90 1.47
N SER A 12 11.89 -5.32 2.53
CA SER A 12 10.43 -5.29 2.56
C SER A 12 9.89 -3.86 2.48
N ALA A 13 10.54 -2.90 3.13
CA ALA A 13 10.18 -1.48 3.06
C ALA A 13 10.38 -0.91 1.65
N ILE A 14 11.53 -1.19 1.02
CA ILE A 14 11.83 -0.77 -0.37
C ILE A 14 10.80 -1.38 -1.33
N TRP A 15 10.51 -2.67 -1.17
CA TRP A 15 9.54 -3.39 -1.98
C TRP A 15 8.14 -2.77 -1.89
N LEU A 16 7.66 -2.54 -0.67
CA LEU A 16 6.36 -1.92 -0.41
C LEU A 16 6.27 -0.52 -1.01
N MET A 17 7.29 0.30 -0.77
CA MET A 17 7.33 1.68 -1.25
C MET A 17 7.40 1.77 -2.78
N GLY A 18 8.24 0.93 -3.39
CA GLY A 18 8.33 0.81 -4.84
C GLY A 18 6.99 0.44 -5.48
N TYR A 19 6.27 -0.51 -4.87
CA TYR A 19 4.96 -0.90 -5.32
C TYR A 19 3.93 0.25 -5.19
N LEU A 20 3.86 0.93 -4.06
CA LEU A 20 2.91 2.03 -3.84
C LEU A 20 3.08 3.16 -4.88
N ILE A 21 4.32 3.57 -5.14
CA ILE A 21 4.61 4.62 -6.12
C ILE A 21 4.25 4.16 -7.53
N ASN A 22 4.66 2.94 -7.89
CA ASN A 22 4.45 2.38 -9.23
C ASN A 22 2.96 2.16 -9.53
N SER A 23 2.20 1.61 -8.58
CA SER A 23 0.76 1.39 -8.74
C SER A 23 -0.01 2.69 -8.94
N ALA A 24 0.31 3.74 -8.17
CA ALA A 24 -0.27 5.07 -8.32
C ALA A 24 0.03 5.70 -9.70
N TYR A 25 1.27 5.54 -10.17
CA TYR A 25 1.67 6.03 -11.49
C TYR A 25 0.89 5.35 -12.62
N TRP A 26 0.86 4.01 -12.65
CA TRP A 26 0.19 3.27 -13.72
C TRP A 26 -1.32 3.50 -13.73
N LYS A 27 -1.94 3.56 -12.55
CA LYS A 27 -3.36 3.89 -12.45
C LYS A 27 -3.66 5.28 -13.02
N LYS A 28 -2.89 6.29 -12.61
CA LYS A 28 -3.07 7.65 -13.11
C LYS A 28 -2.86 7.75 -14.61
N ARG A 29 -1.93 6.99 -15.16
CA ARG A 29 -1.70 6.91 -16.61
C ARG A 29 -2.89 6.28 -17.34
N ALA A 30 -3.45 5.19 -16.81
CA ALA A 30 -4.62 4.53 -17.37
C ALA A 30 -5.84 5.46 -17.36
N ASP A 31 -6.12 6.12 -16.23
CA ASP A 31 -7.24 7.09 -16.14
C ASP A 31 -7.10 8.22 -17.15
N ARG A 32 -5.88 8.71 -17.37
CA ARG A 32 -5.62 9.79 -18.34
C ARG A 32 -5.73 9.37 -19.82
N SER A 33 -5.63 8.07 -20.09
CA SER A 33 -5.77 7.58 -21.48
C SER A 33 -7.18 7.77 -22.04
N GLY A 34 -8.18 7.84 -21.13
CA GLY A 34 -9.60 7.89 -21.52
C GLY A 34 -10.09 6.62 -22.23
N ASN A 35 -9.24 5.60 -22.39
CA ASN A 35 -9.59 4.36 -23.06
C ASN A 35 -10.20 3.38 -22.05
N PRO A 36 -11.48 2.99 -22.19
CA PRO A 36 -12.16 2.11 -21.24
C PRO A 36 -11.47 0.75 -21.04
N GLU A 37 -10.92 0.17 -22.11
CA GLU A 37 -10.22 -1.11 -22.05
C GLU A 37 -8.92 -1.01 -21.25
N THR A 38 -8.14 0.06 -21.47
CA THR A 38 -6.92 0.33 -20.67
C THR A 38 -7.23 0.56 -19.21
N ILE A 39 -8.32 1.26 -18.90
CA ILE A 39 -8.76 1.51 -17.53
C ILE A 39 -9.17 0.19 -16.86
N ALA A 40 -9.97 -0.64 -17.54
CA ALA A 40 -10.45 -1.91 -16.98
C ALA A 40 -9.32 -2.91 -16.74
N THR A 41 -8.43 -3.09 -17.72
CA THR A 41 -7.28 -4.01 -17.60
C THR A 41 -6.33 -3.57 -16.50
N THR A 42 -6.05 -2.27 -16.39
CA THR A 42 -5.20 -1.73 -15.32
C THR A 42 -5.86 -1.88 -13.95
N ALA A 43 -7.15 -1.60 -13.82
CA ALA A 43 -7.86 -1.76 -12.55
C ALA A 43 -7.87 -3.23 -12.07
N GLN A 44 -8.07 -4.19 -12.97
CA GLN A 44 -7.97 -5.61 -12.65
C GLN A 44 -6.55 -6.04 -12.28
N ALA A 45 -5.54 -5.52 -13.00
CA ALA A 45 -4.14 -5.80 -12.72
C ALA A 45 -3.72 -5.29 -11.33
N LEU A 46 -4.19 -4.11 -10.91
CA LEU A 46 -3.93 -3.54 -9.59
C LEU A 46 -4.45 -4.43 -8.45
N VAL A 47 -5.65 -5.00 -8.58
CA VAL A 47 -6.21 -5.91 -7.56
C VAL A 47 -5.32 -7.14 -7.36
N ARG A 48 -4.80 -7.70 -8.45
CA ARG A 48 -3.89 -8.86 -8.41
C ARG A 48 -2.52 -8.46 -7.86
N ALA A 49 -1.99 -7.33 -8.33
CA ALA A 49 -0.69 -6.81 -7.92
C ALA A 49 -0.65 -6.48 -6.42
N ASP A 50 -1.73 -5.98 -5.84
CA ASP A 50 -1.83 -5.75 -4.39
C ASP A 50 -1.60 -7.02 -3.59
N LEU A 51 -2.21 -8.13 -3.99
CA LEU A 51 -2.03 -9.40 -3.28
C LEU A 51 -0.60 -9.95 -3.42
N ILE A 52 0.03 -9.73 -4.58
CA ILE A 52 1.37 -10.26 -4.89
C ILE A 52 2.49 -9.38 -4.32
N PHE A 53 2.30 -8.06 -4.30
CA PHE A 53 3.37 -7.11 -3.92
C PHE A 53 3.13 -6.44 -2.57
N MET A 54 1.93 -5.94 -2.30
CA MET A 54 1.65 -5.23 -1.06
C MET A 54 1.50 -6.20 0.12
N GLY A 55 0.79 -7.31 -0.08
CA GLY A 55 0.63 -8.33 0.96
C GLY A 55 1.95 -8.86 1.51
N PRO A 56 2.84 -9.42 0.67
CA PRO A 56 4.16 -9.89 1.11
C PRO A 56 5.06 -8.78 1.66
N GLY A 57 5.01 -7.56 1.11
CA GLY A 57 5.76 -6.43 1.63
C GLY A 57 5.38 -6.08 3.06
N ILE A 58 4.08 -5.98 3.35
CA ILE A 58 3.56 -5.75 4.70
C ILE A 58 3.89 -6.93 5.62
N ALA A 59 3.67 -8.16 5.16
CA ALA A 59 3.96 -9.35 5.96
C ALA A 59 5.46 -9.44 6.33
N GLY A 60 6.35 -9.14 5.38
CA GLY A 60 7.78 -9.10 5.62
C GLY A 60 8.18 -8.02 6.65
N LEU A 61 7.61 -6.82 6.54
CA LEU A 61 7.84 -5.74 7.50
C LEU A 61 7.39 -6.12 8.90
N LEU A 62 6.17 -6.63 9.05
CA LEU A 62 5.63 -7.01 10.36
C LEU A 62 6.39 -8.20 10.95
N ALA A 63 6.62 -9.26 10.17
CA ALA A 63 7.32 -10.45 10.65
C ALA A 63 8.74 -10.12 11.12
N THR A 64 9.50 -9.39 10.32
CA THR A 64 10.88 -9.01 10.67
C THR A 64 10.92 -8.02 11.83
N GLY A 65 10.01 -7.03 11.86
CA GLY A 65 9.93 -6.04 12.95
C GLY A 65 9.57 -6.68 14.29
N ILE A 66 8.56 -7.56 14.33
CA ILE A 66 8.15 -8.29 15.53
C ILE A 66 9.28 -9.22 15.99
N TRP A 67 9.92 -9.94 15.08
CA TRP A 67 11.01 -10.83 15.41
C TRP A 67 12.22 -10.07 16.00
N MET A 68 12.59 -8.93 15.40
CA MET A 68 13.63 -8.06 15.96
C MET A 68 13.28 -7.57 17.37
N GLY A 69 12.02 -7.16 17.60
CA GLY A 69 11.53 -6.80 18.93
C GLY A 69 11.69 -7.93 19.96
N GLY A 70 11.36 -9.17 19.57
CA GLY A 70 11.56 -10.34 20.43
C GLY A 70 13.02 -10.66 20.79
N ILE A 71 13.96 -10.37 19.87
CA ILE A 71 15.41 -10.59 20.11
C ILE A 71 16.05 -9.45 20.92
N THR A 72 15.64 -8.21 20.64
CA THR A 72 16.27 -7.02 21.23
C THR A 72 15.63 -6.54 22.53
N GLY A 73 14.53 -7.15 22.93
CA GLY A 73 13.71 -6.78 24.08
C GLY A 73 12.52 -5.89 23.70
N TRP A 74 11.37 -6.20 24.30
CA TRP A 74 10.12 -5.46 24.09
C TRP A 74 10.14 -4.07 24.70
N ASP A 75 11.04 -3.83 25.67
CA ASP A 75 11.26 -2.52 26.31
C ASP A 75 11.60 -1.43 25.28
N ARG A 76 12.14 -1.82 24.13
CA ARG A 76 12.38 -0.87 23.02
C ARG A 76 11.13 -0.25 22.43
N PHE A 77 9.96 -0.85 22.62
CA PHE A 77 8.68 -0.24 22.19
C PHE A 77 8.26 0.92 23.12
N GLU A 78 8.94 1.15 24.22
CA GLU A 78 8.80 2.37 25.02
C GLU A 78 9.48 3.58 24.34
N GLU A 79 10.38 3.34 23.39
CA GLU A 79 10.97 4.38 22.54
C GLU A 79 9.90 4.99 21.62
N PRO A 80 9.63 6.31 21.72
CA PRO A 80 8.50 6.92 21.00
C PRO A 80 8.55 6.76 19.48
N TRP A 81 9.75 6.81 18.90
CA TRP A 81 9.94 6.63 17.45
C TRP A 81 9.58 5.22 16.97
N LEU A 82 9.88 4.19 17.79
CA LEU A 82 9.58 2.81 17.42
C LEU A 82 8.09 2.53 17.56
N ALA A 83 7.47 2.97 18.65
CA ALA A 83 6.04 2.86 18.87
C ALA A 83 5.25 3.60 17.75
N ALA A 84 5.64 4.83 17.42
CA ALA A 84 5.03 5.61 16.35
C ALA A 84 5.16 4.91 14.99
N SER A 85 6.34 4.37 14.67
CA SER A 85 6.57 3.63 13.43
C SER A 85 5.70 2.38 13.32
N PHE A 86 5.53 1.65 14.41
CA PHE A 86 4.66 0.48 14.48
C PHE A 86 3.19 0.86 14.28
N ILE A 87 2.71 1.89 15.00
CA ILE A 87 1.34 2.40 14.86
C ILE A 87 1.07 2.85 13.41
N LEU A 88 1.98 3.60 12.81
CA LEU A 88 1.85 4.06 11.42
C LEU A 88 1.80 2.87 10.43
N THR A 89 2.56 1.82 10.68
CA THR A 89 2.51 0.60 9.87
C THR A 89 1.15 -0.10 10.01
N VAL A 90 0.61 -0.19 11.22
CA VAL A 90 -0.74 -0.72 11.45
C VAL A 90 -1.80 0.13 10.74
N VAL A 91 -1.67 1.46 10.77
CA VAL A 91 -2.56 2.36 10.03
C VAL A 91 -2.52 2.08 8.53
N ILE A 92 -1.34 1.84 7.93
CA ILE A 92 -1.24 1.43 6.52
C ILE A 92 -2.04 0.14 6.26
N VAL A 93 -1.88 -0.87 7.12
CA VAL A 93 -2.60 -2.15 6.97
C VAL A 93 -4.11 -1.94 7.03
N VAL A 94 -4.59 -1.17 8.00
CA VAL A 94 -6.02 -0.88 8.15
C VAL A 94 -6.56 -0.12 6.94
N LEU A 95 -5.88 0.93 6.48
CA LEU A 95 -6.29 1.69 5.31
C LEU A 95 -6.27 0.84 4.03
N TRP A 96 -5.30 -0.04 3.90
CA TRP A 96 -5.24 -0.96 2.77
C TRP A 96 -6.42 -1.93 2.76
N LEU A 97 -6.65 -2.64 3.87
CA LEU A 97 -7.70 -3.66 3.94
C LEU A 97 -9.11 -3.06 3.94
N ALA A 98 -9.32 -1.96 4.66
CA ALA A 98 -10.65 -1.36 4.82
C ALA A 98 -11.04 -0.41 3.69
N VAL A 99 -10.08 0.23 3.03
CA VAL A 99 -10.37 1.26 2.02
C VAL A 99 -9.79 0.90 0.66
N LEU A 100 -8.46 0.74 0.53
CA LEU A 100 -7.82 0.60 -0.77
C LEU A 100 -8.27 -0.65 -1.51
N LEU A 101 -8.21 -1.80 -0.88
CA LEU A 101 -8.58 -3.08 -1.50
C LEU A 101 -10.07 -3.14 -1.92
N PRO A 102 -11.05 -2.71 -1.09
CA PRO A 102 -12.44 -2.62 -1.53
C PRO A 102 -12.65 -1.64 -2.68
N GLN A 103 -12.01 -0.47 -2.66
CA GLN A 103 -12.15 0.50 -3.74
C GLN A 103 -11.55 0.00 -5.05
N GLN A 104 -10.41 -0.69 -5.02
CA GLN A 104 -9.82 -1.30 -6.21
C GLN A 104 -10.75 -2.35 -6.82
N ARG A 105 -11.34 -3.22 -6.00
CA ARG A 105 -12.31 -4.22 -6.45
C ARG A 105 -13.53 -3.57 -7.10
N ARG A 106 -14.04 -2.48 -6.50
CA ARG A 106 -15.15 -1.70 -7.06
C ARG A 106 -14.78 -1.07 -8.40
N MET A 107 -13.60 -0.43 -8.49
CA MET A 107 -13.11 0.15 -9.73
C MET A 107 -12.96 -0.89 -10.84
N ALA A 108 -12.38 -2.06 -10.53
CA ALA A 108 -12.23 -3.15 -11.48
C ALA A 108 -13.58 -3.64 -12.00
N ARG A 109 -14.58 -3.76 -11.12
CA ARG A 109 -15.93 -4.15 -11.48
C ARG A 109 -16.61 -3.10 -12.37
N TYR A 110 -16.66 -1.83 -11.95
CA TYR A 110 -17.31 -0.78 -12.72
C TYR A 110 -16.67 -0.56 -14.09
N ALA A 111 -15.34 -0.65 -14.16
CA ALA A 111 -14.64 -0.54 -15.43
C ALA A 111 -14.97 -1.70 -16.39
N SER A 112 -15.14 -2.93 -15.87
CA SER A 112 -15.55 -4.08 -16.68
C SER A 112 -17.00 -3.97 -17.14
N GLU A 113 -17.92 -3.57 -16.27
CA GLU A 113 -19.33 -3.36 -16.58
C GLU A 113 -19.52 -2.24 -17.65
N THR A 114 -18.65 -1.23 -17.64
CA THR A 114 -18.65 -0.19 -18.67
C THR A 114 -18.25 -0.72 -20.05
N LEU A 115 -17.35 -1.70 -20.13
CA LEU A 115 -17.01 -2.37 -21.39
C LEU A 115 -18.18 -3.21 -21.95
N GLU A 116 -19.03 -3.72 -21.07
CA GLU A 116 -20.22 -4.51 -21.42
C GLU A 116 -21.43 -3.64 -21.81
N GLY A 117 -21.25 -2.32 -21.88
CA GLY A 117 -22.27 -1.36 -22.32
C GLY A 117 -23.09 -0.70 -21.21
N SER A 118 -22.76 -0.93 -19.94
CA SER A 118 -23.40 -0.26 -18.81
C SER A 118 -22.64 1.02 -18.45
N ASP A 119 -23.35 2.16 -18.30
CA ASP A 119 -22.69 3.41 -17.89
C ASP A 119 -22.47 3.47 -16.38
N HIS A 120 -21.26 3.08 -15.96
CA HIS A 120 -20.79 3.19 -14.57
C HIS A 120 -19.67 4.21 -14.37
N SER A 121 -19.51 5.13 -15.32
CA SER A 121 -18.43 6.13 -15.32
C SER A 121 -18.39 6.98 -14.04
N GLU A 122 -19.53 7.46 -13.56
CA GLU A 122 -19.60 8.22 -12.30
C GLU A 122 -19.21 7.38 -11.07
N SER A 123 -19.69 6.13 -11.00
CA SER A 123 -19.38 5.22 -9.89
C SER A 123 -17.90 4.88 -9.84
N TYR A 124 -17.29 4.65 -11.02
CA TYR A 124 -15.85 4.48 -11.15
C TYR A 124 -15.09 5.71 -10.67
N GLN A 125 -15.48 6.91 -11.12
CA GLN A 125 -14.81 8.16 -10.74
C GLN A 125 -14.87 8.42 -9.23
N ARG A 126 -16.00 8.15 -8.57
CA ARG A 126 -16.14 8.27 -7.11
C ARG A 126 -15.17 7.32 -6.39
N ALA A 127 -15.15 6.05 -6.78
CA ALA A 127 -14.23 5.06 -6.21
C ALA A 127 -12.76 5.44 -6.47
N SER A 128 -12.44 5.92 -7.68
CA SER A 128 -11.12 6.38 -8.07
C SER A 128 -10.64 7.60 -7.29
N LYS A 129 -11.51 8.59 -7.03
CA LYS A 129 -11.15 9.77 -6.22
C LYS A 129 -10.78 9.37 -4.79
N LEU A 130 -11.59 8.53 -4.15
CA LEU A 130 -11.32 8.04 -2.80
C LEU A 130 -10.02 7.24 -2.76
N TRP A 131 -9.84 6.33 -3.71
CA TRP A 131 -8.61 5.54 -3.80
C TRP A 131 -7.37 6.43 -3.99
N ASN A 132 -7.42 7.42 -4.90
CA ASN A 132 -6.31 8.34 -5.15
C ASN A 132 -5.93 9.15 -3.89
N MET A 133 -6.93 9.65 -3.15
CA MET A 133 -6.71 10.41 -1.91
C MET A 133 -6.04 9.53 -0.85
N VAL A 134 -6.58 8.35 -0.59
CA VAL A 134 -6.06 7.43 0.44
C VAL A 134 -4.69 6.89 0.03
N THR A 135 -4.47 6.54 -1.25
CA THR A 135 -3.15 6.10 -1.73
C THR A 135 -2.11 7.19 -1.56
N GLY A 136 -2.46 8.46 -1.80
CA GLY A 136 -1.55 9.58 -1.54
C GLY A 136 -1.08 9.62 -0.09
N VAL A 137 -2.00 9.49 0.86
CA VAL A 137 -1.69 9.43 2.29
C VAL A 137 -0.84 8.19 2.62
N VAL A 138 -1.29 7.01 2.18
CA VAL A 138 -0.60 5.73 2.45
C VAL A 138 0.81 5.70 1.85
N THR A 139 1.06 6.39 0.74
CA THR A 139 2.40 6.50 0.15
C THR A 139 3.34 7.42 0.96
N LEU A 140 2.80 8.43 1.65
CA LEU A 140 3.60 9.32 2.49
C LEU A 140 3.99 8.70 3.84
N ILE A 141 3.15 7.84 4.40
CA ILE A 141 3.40 7.22 5.72
C ILE A 141 4.73 6.47 5.76
N PRO A 142 5.10 5.59 4.81
CA PRO A 142 6.40 4.91 4.83
C PRO A 142 7.60 5.85 4.79
N LEU A 143 7.48 7.04 4.16
CA LEU A 143 8.53 8.05 4.19
C LEU A 143 8.72 8.61 5.60
N VAL A 144 7.62 8.89 6.30
CA VAL A 144 7.66 9.33 7.70
C VAL A 144 8.27 8.25 8.58
N VAL A 145 7.83 6.99 8.41
CA VAL A 145 8.39 5.84 9.14
C VAL A 145 9.90 5.70 8.88
N LEU A 146 10.34 5.85 7.62
CA LEU A 146 11.77 5.82 7.28
C LEU A 146 12.55 6.89 8.03
N VAL A 147 12.04 8.13 8.08
CA VAL A 147 12.67 9.23 8.82
C VAL A 147 12.77 8.89 10.31
N LEU A 148 11.68 8.41 10.93
CA LEU A 148 11.68 8.01 12.34
C LEU A 148 12.69 6.89 12.62
N MET A 149 12.78 5.89 11.75
CA MET A 149 13.72 4.76 11.89
C MET A 149 15.19 5.17 11.73
N VAL A 150 15.48 6.20 10.93
CA VAL A 150 16.85 6.69 10.70
C VAL A 150 17.29 7.66 11.79
N PHE A 151 16.45 8.65 12.11
CA PHE A 151 16.82 9.70 13.07
C PHE A 151 16.65 9.29 14.52
N LYS A 152 15.70 8.39 14.82
CA LYS A 152 15.43 7.88 16.20
C LYS A 152 15.34 9.02 17.21
N PRO A 153 14.47 10.01 16.97
CA PRO A 153 14.34 11.17 17.84
C PRO A 153 13.87 10.82 19.26
#